data_4aa03dae129391bdcaceb8da9b5bc687
#
_entry.id   4aa03dae129391bdcaceb8da9b5bc687
#
_cell.length_a   1.000
_cell.length_b   1.000
_cell.length_c   1.000
_cell.angle_alpha   90.00
_cell.angle_beta   90.00
_cell.angle_gamma   90.00
#
_symmetry.space_group_name_H-M   'P 1'
#
loop_
_entity.id
_entity.type
_entity.pdbx_description
1 polymer ?
#
loop_
_entity_poly.entity_id
_entity_poly.type
_entity_poly.pdbx_seq_one_letter_code
_entity_poly.pdbx_strand_id
1 'polypeptide(L)'
;MILSQAWRAVPIFLIVGVLFIPAAEAQQPFDITYCATSNMTTVSASEELIVLSLDTKGIAMSNHENKVFDNMTFLCVAVGKVVAGKPIGTGYCKYMDPDGDIIVWELSIDVPVDTLKAIQGTGKWKGIKAEGKAALITKAKSITPDTRQVCRRFTGTFELPKK
;
A
#
# COMPACT_ATOMS: atom_id res chain seq x y z
N MET A 1 14.90 53.30 67.78
CA MET A 1 15.49 52.03 67.33
C MET A 1 14.53 51.47 66.30
N ILE A 2 14.83 51.70 65.01
CA ILE A 2 13.95 51.36 63.88
C ILE A 2 14.62 50.26 63.11
N LEU A 3 14.09 49.01 63.11
CA LEU A 3 14.58 47.87 62.39
C LEU A 3 13.98 47.90 60.97
N SER A 4 14.82 48.13 59.97
CA SER A 4 14.48 48.04 58.57
C SER A 4 14.55 46.57 58.11
N GLN A 5 13.41 46.01 57.76
CA GLN A 5 13.35 44.70 57.08
C GLN A 5 13.59 44.88 55.57
N ALA A 6 14.70 44.40 55.10
CA ALA A 6 15.00 44.30 53.67
C ALA A 6 14.33 43.05 53.07
N TRP A 7 13.32 43.24 52.23
CA TRP A 7 12.72 42.17 51.44
C TRP A 7 13.67 41.84 50.27
N ARG A 8 14.20 40.63 50.28
CA ARG A 8 14.92 40.07 49.15
C ARG A 8 13.92 39.49 48.15
N ALA A 9 13.77 40.16 47.01
CA ALA A 9 12.99 39.60 45.87
C ALA A 9 13.80 38.46 45.21
N VAL A 10 13.23 37.25 45.21
CA VAL A 10 13.78 36.12 44.47
C VAL A 10 13.14 36.12 43.08
N PRO A 11 13.94 36.22 41.99
CA PRO A 11 13.40 36.13 40.65
C PRO A 11 12.97 34.69 40.34
N ILE A 12 11.70 34.47 40.13
CA ILE A 12 11.17 33.20 39.62
C ILE A 12 11.44 33.17 38.12
N PHE A 13 12.45 32.40 37.70
CA PHE A 13 12.69 32.06 36.28
C PHE A 13 11.64 31.04 35.84
N LEU A 14 10.65 31.52 35.11
CA LEU A 14 9.68 30.66 34.42
C LEU A 14 10.37 30.03 33.19
N ILE A 15 10.84 28.79 33.35
CA ILE A 15 11.36 28.00 32.22
C ILE A 15 10.14 27.52 31.40
N VAL A 16 9.84 28.25 30.33
CA VAL A 16 8.88 27.80 29.32
C VAL A 16 9.55 26.68 28.51
N GLY A 17 9.33 25.45 28.94
CA GLY A 17 9.70 24.27 28.16
C GLY A 17 8.88 24.20 26.88
N VAL A 18 9.46 24.56 25.76
CA VAL A 18 8.87 24.32 24.43
C VAL A 18 8.91 22.81 24.19
N LEU A 19 7.78 22.15 24.41
CA LEU A 19 7.57 20.76 24.02
C LEU A 19 7.58 20.71 22.48
N PHE A 20 8.71 20.33 21.88
CA PHE A 20 8.76 19.90 20.49
C PHE A 20 7.96 18.60 20.36
N ILE A 21 6.67 18.72 20.07
CA ILE A 21 5.87 17.59 19.61
C ILE A 21 6.31 17.36 18.17
N PRO A 22 6.96 16.23 17.85
CA PRO A 22 7.24 15.89 16.44
C PRO A 22 5.89 15.83 15.74
N ALA A 23 5.70 16.68 14.73
CA ALA A 23 4.51 16.60 13.88
C ALA A 23 4.45 15.20 13.30
N ALA A 24 3.47 14.41 13.71
CA ALA A 24 3.19 13.13 13.10
C ALA A 24 3.02 13.37 11.60
N GLU A 25 3.73 12.61 10.77
CA GLU A 25 3.53 12.66 9.33
C GLU A 25 2.08 12.26 9.06
N ALA A 26 1.34 13.18 8.41
CA ALA A 26 -0.05 12.90 8.10
C ALA A 26 -0.09 11.84 7.00
N GLN A 27 -0.75 10.73 7.29
CA GLN A 27 -1.09 9.74 6.29
C GLN A 27 -1.88 10.40 5.16
N GLN A 28 -1.42 10.20 3.92
CA GLN A 28 -2.07 10.72 2.74
C GLN A 28 -2.90 9.62 2.09
N PRO A 29 -4.15 9.90 1.69
CA PRO A 29 -4.96 8.92 0.98
C PRO A 29 -4.47 8.74 -0.45
N PHE A 30 -4.67 7.53 -0.98
CA PHE A 30 -4.56 7.25 -2.41
C PHE A 30 -5.75 6.44 -2.90
N ASP A 31 -6.03 6.58 -4.18
CA ASP A 31 -7.07 5.88 -4.89
C ASP A 31 -6.59 5.64 -6.32
N ILE A 32 -6.41 4.38 -6.69
CA ILE A 32 -5.97 4.00 -8.02
C ILE A 32 -6.88 2.92 -8.62
N THR A 33 -7.04 2.97 -9.92
CA THR A 33 -7.58 1.87 -10.71
C THR A 33 -6.43 1.16 -11.39
N TYR A 34 -6.36 -0.14 -11.25
CA TYR A 34 -5.43 -0.94 -12.04
C TYR A 34 -6.15 -2.00 -12.86
N CYS A 35 -5.68 -2.18 -14.11
CA CYS A 35 -6.16 -3.21 -15.00
C CYS A 35 -5.00 -4.15 -15.36
N ALA A 36 -5.26 -5.43 -15.33
CA ALA A 36 -4.24 -6.45 -15.44
C ALA A 36 -4.67 -7.67 -16.21
N THR A 37 -3.70 -8.32 -16.82
CA THR A 37 -3.79 -9.69 -17.32
C THR A 37 -2.95 -10.59 -16.42
N SER A 38 -3.55 -11.69 -15.98
CA SER A 38 -2.87 -12.74 -15.21
C SER A 38 -2.80 -14.02 -16.02
N ASN A 39 -1.62 -14.64 -16.06
CA ASN A 39 -1.47 -16.03 -16.47
C ASN A 39 -1.64 -16.92 -15.25
N MET A 40 -2.40 -18.00 -15.39
CA MET A 40 -2.68 -18.93 -14.30
C MET A 40 -2.08 -20.29 -14.64
N THR A 41 -1.37 -20.87 -13.67
CA THR A 41 -0.95 -22.27 -13.73
C THR A 41 -1.63 -23.03 -12.62
N THR A 42 -2.43 -24.01 -12.97
CA THR A 42 -3.16 -24.85 -12.00
C THR A 42 -2.36 -26.11 -11.72
N VAL A 43 -2.14 -26.40 -10.44
CA VAL A 43 -1.34 -27.57 -9.98
C VAL A 43 -2.25 -28.64 -9.40
N SER A 44 -3.49 -28.36 -9.08
CA SER A 44 -4.35 -29.32 -8.40
C SER A 44 -5.49 -29.85 -9.22
N ALA A 45 -5.94 -30.98 -8.80
CA ALA A 45 -6.76 -31.92 -9.49
C ALA A 45 -8.05 -32.34 -8.74
N SER A 46 -8.58 -31.58 -7.83
CA SER A 46 -9.89 -31.89 -7.30
C SER A 46 -10.86 -30.74 -7.50
N GLU A 47 -12.16 -31.05 -7.60
CA GLU A 47 -13.22 -30.03 -7.69
C GLU A 47 -13.33 -29.18 -6.42
N GLU A 48 -12.89 -29.71 -5.27
CA GLU A 48 -12.97 -29.04 -3.96
C GLU A 48 -11.77 -28.19 -3.63
N LEU A 49 -10.60 -28.51 -4.21
CA LEU A 49 -9.34 -27.82 -3.96
C LEU A 49 -8.59 -27.55 -5.26
N ILE A 50 -8.48 -26.29 -5.61
CA ILE A 50 -7.65 -25.83 -6.73
C ILE A 50 -6.45 -25.09 -6.16
N VAL A 51 -5.23 -25.55 -6.46
CA VAL A 51 -3.99 -24.83 -6.16
C VAL A 51 -3.49 -24.20 -7.44
N LEU A 52 -3.11 -22.93 -7.38
CA LEU A 52 -2.70 -22.17 -8.56
C LEU A 52 -1.57 -21.21 -8.26
N SER A 53 -0.81 -20.89 -9.29
CA SER A 53 0.09 -19.72 -9.31
C SER A 53 -0.42 -18.69 -10.31
N LEU A 54 -0.09 -17.43 -10.05
CA LEU A 54 -0.47 -16.27 -10.85
C LEU A 54 0.78 -15.47 -11.22
N ASP A 55 0.93 -15.15 -12.49
CA ASP A 55 1.82 -14.10 -13.00
C ASP A 55 0.92 -13.00 -13.58
N THR A 56 0.92 -11.83 -12.95
CA THR A 56 -0.01 -10.75 -13.27
C THR A 56 0.76 -9.51 -13.70
N LYS A 57 0.41 -8.94 -14.84
CA LYS A 57 1.01 -7.71 -15.38
C LYS A 57 -0.07 -6.70 -15.71
N GLY A 58 0.21 -5.43 -15.46
CA GLY A 58 -0.76 -4.38 -15.73
C GLY A 58 -0.25 -2.96 -15.55
N ILE A 59 -1.21 -2.06 -15.58
CA ILE A 59 -0.99 -0.62 -15.41
C ILE A 59 -1.93 -0.12 -14.32
N ALA A 60 -1.40 0.75 -13.47
CA ALA A 60 -2.15 1.45 -12.44
C ALA A 60 -2.25 2.94 -12.79
N MET A 61 -3.43 3.50 -12.59
CA MET A 61 -3.76 4.90 -12.87
C MET A 61 -4.39 5.52 -11.62
N SER A 62 -3.94 6.71 -11.25
CA SER A 62 -4.50 7.44 -10.12
C SER A 62 -5.86 8.03 -10.43
N ASN A 63 -6.82 7.77 -9.55
CA ASN A 63 -8.13 8.43 -9.56
C ASN A 63 -8.13 9.72 -8.73
N HIS A 64 -7.05 9.97 -7.99
CA HIS A 64 -6.92 11.11 -7.09
C HIS A 64 -6.21 12.29 -7.78
N GLU A 65 -6.55 13.52 -7.40
CA GLU A 65 -5.97 14.75 -8.00
C GLU A 65 -4.45 14.86 -7.79
N ASN A 66 -3.93 14.32 -6.68
CA ASN A 66 -2.50 14.36 -6.37
C ASN A 66 -1.63 13.47 -7.28
N LYS A 67 -2.26 12.67 -8.14
CA LYS A 67 -1.57 11.78 -9.08
C LYS A 67 -0.51 10.85 -8.47
N VAL A 68 -0.64 10.54 -7.20
CA VAL A 68 0.22 9.55 -6.54
C VAL A 68 -0.09 8.17 -7.11
N PHE A 69 0.96 7.40 -7.39
CA PHE A 69 0.90 6.08 -8.02
C PHE A 69 0.27 6.08 -9.44
N ASP A 70 0.30 7.22 -10.14
CA ASP A 70 -0.21 7.33 -11.50
C ASP A 70 0.77 6.74 -12.53
N ASN A 71 0.22 6.16 -13.61
CA ASN A 71 0.99 5.60 -14.72
C ASN A 71 2.07 4.57 -14.30
N MET A 72 1.83 3.86 -13.21
CA MET A 72 2.76 2.81 -12.78
C MET A 72 2.50 1.52 -13.56
N THR A 73 3.56 0.90 -14.06
CA THR A 73 3.52 -0.49 -14.52
C THR A 73 3.76 -1.43 -13.35
N PHE A 74 3.18 -2.62 -13.39
CA PHE A 74 3.42 -3.58 -12.33
C PHE A 74 3.49 -5.02 -12.81
N LEU A 75 4.20 -5.81 -12.02
CA LEU A 75 4.29 -7.26 -12.08
C LEU A 75 4.00 -7.81 -10.69
N CYS A 76 3.09 -8.78 -10.61
CA CYS A 76 2.84 -9.54 -9.38
C CYS A 76 3.05 -11.03 -9.63
N VAL A 77 3.64 -11.69 -8.65
CA VAL A 77 3.69 -13.15 -8.57
C VAL A 77 2.97 -13.59 -7.30
N ALA A 78 2.06 -14.54 -7.42
CA ALA A 78 1.28 -15.01 -6.29
C ALA A 78 1.04 -16.52 -6.38
N VAL A 79 0.85 -17.12 -5.22
CA VAL A 79 0.40 -18.50 -5.07
C VAL A 79 -0.85 -18.52 -4.21
N GLY A 80 -1.76 -19.40 -4.52
CA GLY A 80 -3.00 -19.47 -3.78
C GLY A 80 -3.73 -20.78 -4.00
N LYS A 81 -4.84 -20.90 -3.28
CA LYS A 81 -5.76 -22.01 -3.42
C LYS A 81 -7.20 -21.50 -3.41
N VAL A 82 -8.07 -22.24 -4.06
CA VAL A 82 -9.51 -22.06 -3.96
C VAL A 82 -10.07 -23.24 -3.19
N VAL A 83 -10.69 -22.98 -2.06
CA VAL A 83 -11.33 -23.98 -1.21
C VAL A 83 -12.81 -23.64 -1.12
N ALA A 84 -13.67 -24.55 -1.50
CA ALA A 84 -15.13 -24.34 -1.54
C ALA A 84 -15.52 -23.02 -2.25
N GLY A 85 -14.88 -22.72 -3.37
CA GLY A 85 -15.13 -21.51 -4.16
C GLY A 85 -14.51 -20.22 -3.61
N LYS A 86 -13.80 -20.26 -2.47
CA LYS A 86 -13.14 -19.09 -1.85
C LYS A 86 -11.65 -19.08 -2.16
N PRO A 87 -11.15 -18.12 -2.94
CA PRO A 87 -9.71 -17.96 -3.17
C PRO A 87 -9.04 -17.30 -1.97
N ILE A 88 -7.93 -17.89 -1.54
CA ILE A 88 -7.01 -17.38 -0.54
C ILE A 88 -5.58 -17.59 -1.03
N GLY A 89 -4.68 -16.65 -0.73
CA GLY A 89 -3.30 -16.74 -1.19
C GLY A 89 -2.43 -15.58 -0.73
N THR A 90 -1.19 -15.62 -1.21
CA THR A 90 -0.21 -14.57 -0.94
C THR A 90 0.69 -14.37 -2.15
N GLY A 91 1.32 -13.21 -2.22
CA GLY A 91 2.24 -12.88 -3.29
C GLY A 91 2.98 -11.58 -3.05
N TYR A 92 3.72 -11.19 -4.08
CA TYR A 92 4.45 -9.94 -4.10
C TYR A 92 4.24 -9.22 -5.42
N CYS A 93 4.14 -7.91 -5.36
CA CYS A 93 3.99 -7.05 -6.51
C CYS A 93 5.13 -6.03 -6.56
N LYS A 94 5.75 -5.89 -7.72
CA LYS A 94 6.67 -4.80 -8.04
C LYS A 94 5.91 -3.78 -8.86
N TYR A 95 5.78 -2.57 -8.34
CA TYR A 95 5.26 -1.41 -9.08
C TYR A 95 6.43 -0.51 -9.44
N MET A 96 6.46 -0.04 -10.67
CA MET A 96 7.50 0.86 -11.18
C MET A 96 6.83 2.09 -11.78
N ASP A 97 7.24 3.26 -11.33
CA ASP A 97 6.74 4.53 -11.84
C ASP A 97 7.44 4.95 -13.15
N PRO A 98 6.98 6.03 -13.81
CA PRO A 98 7.59 6.51 -15.05
C PRO A 98 9.07 6.92 -14.93
N ASP A 99 9.55 7.26 -13.74
CA ASP A 99 10.94 7.61 -13.48
C ASP A 99 11.83 6.38 -13.25
N GLY A 100 11.23 5.19 -13.13
CA GLY A 100 11.91 3.93 -12.87
C GLY A 100 12.07 3.59 -11.39
N ASP A 101 11.53 4.41 -10.48
CA ASP A 101 11.51 4.13 -9.06
C ASP A 101 10.47 3.06 -8.73
N ILE A 102 10.80 2.20 -7.77
CA ILE A 102 10.09 0.95 -7.52
C ILE A 102 9.47 0.95 -6.12
N ILE A 103 8.28 0.36 -6.01
CA ILE A 103 7.68 -0.07 -4.74
C ILE A 103 7.43 -1.57 -4.82
N VAL A 104 7.85 -2.29 -3.78
CA VAL A 104 7.50 -3.70 -3.58
C VAL A 104 6.38 -3.79 -2.55
N TRP A 105 5.32 -4.49 -2.94
CA TRP A 105 4.15 -4.74 -2.11
C TRP A 105 4.05 -6.21 -1.75
N GLU A 106 3.72 -6.49 -0.51
CA GLU A 106 3.22 -7.78 -0.08
C GLU A 106 1.71 -7.82 -0.32
N LEU A 107 1.24 -8.89 -0.96
CA LEU A 107 -0.16 -9.12 -1.33
C LEU A 107 -0.73 -10.27 -0.50
N SER A 108 -1.87 -10.04 0.15
CA SER A 108 -2.71 -11.07 0.72
C SER A 108 -4.03 -11.14 -0.05
N ILE A 109 -4.33 -12.30 -0.57
CA ILE A 109 -5.55 -12.58 -1.32
C ILE A 109 -6.57 -13.18 -0.36
N ASP A 110 -7.66 -12.47 -0.12
CA ASP A 110 -8.80 -12.93 0.69
C ASP A 110 -10.09 -12.29 0.15
N VAL A 111 -10.66 -12.93 -0.87
CA VAL A 111 -11.81 -12.40 -1.61
C VAL A 111 -13.03 -12.23 -0.67
N PRO A 112 -13.75 -11.08 -0.75
CA PRO A 112 -13.83 -10.18 -1.91
C PRO A 112 -12.78 -9.07 -1.96
N VAL A 113 -11.97 -8.89 -0.95
CA VAL A 113 -11.05 -7.76 -0.82
C VAL A 113 -9.63 -8.24 -0.55
N ASP A 114 -8.73 -8.00 -1.50
CA ASP A 114 -7.32 -8.25 -1.30
C ASP A 114 -6.68 -7.08 -0.52
N THR A 115 -5.63 -7.36 0.23
CA THR A 115 -4.84 -6.33 0.93
C THR A 115 -3.42 -6.27 0.39
N LEU A 116 -2.88 -5.06 0.29
CA LEU A 116 -1.50 -4.84 -0.11
C LEU A 116 -0.82 -3.92 0.92
N LYS A 117 0.42 -4.27 1.25
CA LYS A 117 1.28 -3.49 2.15
C LYS A 117 2.63 -3.27 1.50
N ALA A 118 3.07 -2.01 1.41
CA ALA A 118 4.41 -1.70 0.92
C ALA A 118 5.47 -2.20 1.91
N ILE A 119 6.43 -2.95 1.40
CA ILE A 119 7.53 -3.51 2.19
C ILE A 119 8.88 -2.91 1.86
N GLN A 120 9.00 -2.31 0.66
CA GLN A 120 10.23 -1.65 0.21
C GLN A 120 9.93 -0.63 -0.88
N GLY A 121 10.74 0.45 -0.95
CA GLY A 121 10.73 1.42 -2.04
C GLY A 121 12.14 1.86 -2.42
N THR A 122 12.31 2.30 -3.67
CA THR A 122 13.55 2.90 -4.17
C THR A 122 13.33 4.37 -4.53
N GLY A 123 14.41 5.12 -4.77
CA GLY A 123 14.37 6.51 -5.17
C GLY A 123 13.44 7.37 -4.32
N LYS A 124 12.44 8.00 -4.95
CA LYS A 124 11.46 8.85 -4.23
C LYS A 124 10.56 8.07 -3.27
N TRP A 125 10.44 6.74 -3.46
CA TRP A 125 9.66 5.85 -2.60
C TRP A 125 10.47 5.23 -1.45
N LYS A 126 11.73 5.58 -1.29
CA LYS A 126 12.59 5.04 -0.22
C LYS A 126 11.99 5.33 1.15
N GLY A 127 11.74 4.26 1.92
CA GLY A 127 11.13 4.34 3.25
C GLY A 127 9.62 4.55 3.26
N ILE A 128 8.95 4.38 2.13
CA ILE A 128 7.48 4.43 2.05
C ILE A 128 6.86 3.43 3.03
N LYS A 129 5.83 3.91 3.72
CA LYS A 129 4.87 3.09 4.43
C LYS A 129 3.53 3.28 3.74
N ALA A 130 2.95 2.22 3.24
CA ALA A 130 1.66 2.29 2.58
C ALA A 130 0.92 0.96 2.76
N GLU A 131 -0.40 1.06 2.89
CA GLU A 131 -1.27 -0.10 2.93
C GLU A 131 -2.64 0.25 2.34
N GLY A 132 -3.32 -0.77 1.84
CA GLY A 132 -4.63 -0.54 1.27
C GLY A 132 -5.34 -1.83 0.89
N LYS A 133 -6.53 -1.65 0.33
CA LYS A 133 -7.46 -2.70 -0.04
C LYS A 133 -7.80 -2.61 -1.52
N ALA A 134 -7.77 -3.75 -2.20
CA ALA A 134 -8.10 -3.85 -3.61
C ALA A 134 -9.41 -4.62 -3.82
N ALA A 135 -10.40 -3.93 -4.36
CA ALA A 135 -11.71 -4.50 -4.68
C ALA A 135 -11.88 -4.67 -6.19
N LEU A 136 -12.58 -5.72 -6.60
CA LEU A 136 -12.88 -5.98 -8.00
C LEU A 136 -13.85 -4.92 -8.57
N ILE A 137 -13.50 -4.28 -9.69
CA ILE A 137 -14.38 -3.43 -10.48
C ILE A 137 -15.07 -4.28 -11.55
N THR A 138 -14.26 -4.95 -12.36
CA THR A 138 -14.78 -5.76 -13.47
C THR A 138 -13.85 -6.93 -13.81
N LYS A 139 -14.43 -7.96 -14.39
CA LYS A 139 -13.73 -9.12 -14.94
C LYS A 139 -14.18 -9.29 -16.39
N ALA A 140 -13.23 -9.22 -17.31
CA ALA A 140 -13.50 -9.47 -18.71
C ALA A 140 -13.35 -10.96 -19.05
N LYS A 141 -14.02 -11.39 -20.13
CA LYS A 141 -13.82 -12.71 -20.71
C LYS A 141 -12.40 -12.79 -21.28
N SER A 142 -11.68 -13.83 -20.91
CA SER A 142 -10.32 -14.04 -21.42
C SER A 142 -10.32 -14.36 -22.91
N ILE A 143 -9.42 -13.72 -23.65
CA ILE A 143 -9.20 -13.97 -25.09
C ILE A 143 -8.34 -15.23 -25.27
N THR A 144 -7.38 -15.42 -24.38
CA THR A 144 -6.45 -16.55 -24.40
C THR A 144 -6.80 -17.52 -23.27
N PRO A 145 -6.79 -18.84 -23.50
CA PRO A 145 -6.95 -19.84 -22.44
C PRO A 145 -5.98 -19.58 -21.27
N ASP A 146 -6.34 -20.01 -20.07
CA ASP A 146 -5.55 -19.89 -18.84
C ASP A 146 -5.12 -18.46 -18.47
N THR A 147 -5.78 -17.47 -19.08
CA THR A 147 -5.58 -16.06 -18.71
C THR A 147 -6.81 -15.50 -18.00
N ARG A 148 -6.59 -14.44 -17.23
CA ARG A 148 -7.63 -13.68 -16.57
C ARG A 148 -7.38 -12.19 -16.76
N GLN A 149 -8.43 -11.44 -17.15
CA GLN A 149 -8.37 -9.99 -17.28
C GLN A 149 -9.31 -9.34 -16.28
N VAL A 150 -8.78 -8.45 -15.46
CA VAL A 150 -9.54 -7.78 -14.40
C VAL A 150 -9.11 -6.32 -14.27
N CYS A 151 -10.05 -5.47 -13.86
CA CYS A 151 -9.73 -4.17 -13.29
C CYS A 151 -10.17 -4.15 -11.82
N ARG A 152 -9.35 -3.53 -10.97
CA ARG A 152 -9.61 -3.38 -9.54
C ARG A 152 -9.37 -1.94 -9.12
N ARG A 153 -10.06 -1.50 -8.07
CA ARG A 153 -9.80 -0.24 -7.36
C ARG A 153 -9.00 -0.54 -6.11
N PHE A 154 -7.86 0.10 -5.96
CA PHE A 154 -6.98 -0.02 -4.82
C PHE A 154 -6.95 1.31 -4.08
N THR A 155 -7.46 1.32 -2.86
CA THR A 155 -7.55 2.49 -2.01
C THR A 155 -6.82 2.25 -0.70
N GLY A 156 -6.23 3.29 -0.16
CA GLY A 156 -5.49 3.17 1.10
C GLY A 156 -4.82 4.47 1.50
N THR A 157 -3.80 4.33 2.32
CA THR A 157 -2.99 5.46 2.81
C THR A 157 -1.50 5.18 2.61
N PHE A 158 -0.73 6.25 2.50
CA PHE A 158 0.73 6.18 2.44
C PHE A 158 1.37 7.31 3.23
N GLU A 159 2.61 7.08 3.64
CA GLU A 159 3.52 8.05 4.24
C GLU A 159 4.88 7.95 3.55
N LEU A 160 5.53 9.07 3.32
CA LEU A 160 6.93 9.14 2.90
C LEU A 160 7.76 9.78 4.01
N PRO A 161 8.97 9.27 4.32
CA PRO A 161 9.83 9.89 5.31
C PRO A 161 10.22 11.31 4.87
N LYS A 162 10.33 12.24 5.82
CA LYS A 162 10.87 13.58 5.55
C LYS A 162 12.29 13.48 5.01
N LYS A 163 12.53 14.20 3.94
CA LYS A 163 13.87 14.40 3.38
C LYS A 163 14.69 15.31 4.26
#